data_1d352a67da1cd855109e62b4c5ea8f56
#
_entry.id   1d352a67da1cd855109e62b4c5ea8f56
#
_cell.length_a   1.000
_cell.length_b   1.000
_cell.length_c   1.000
_cell.angle_alpha   90.00
_cell.angle_beta   90.00
_cell.angle_gamma   90.00
#
_symmetry.space_group_name_H-M   'P 1'
#
loop_
_entity.id
_entity.type
_entity.pdbx_description
1 polymer ?
#
loop_
_entity_poly.entity_id
_entity_poly.type
_entity_poly.pdbx_seq_one_letter_code
_entity_poly.pdbx_strand_id
1 'polypeptide(L)'
;MEKREKILHSVINIIIVILVVIGLYMTMTYRSEYMEFQMRGTVSLRYYTVQSNLFAGVVALLALFYQGKATKVLKLMSATATGLTFAVVLFFLGPLYGHWRMYKRANLFFHLSVPLLSMIEFVLLTDVPRKWKWKVLSAVPTLVYGLVYVLNILINGIGERYPNYNDFYLFLRWGWGVALLIFAGIVLISFGIACLLSGINTKVGKLRRKEPCPSQ
;
A
#
# COMPACT_ATOMS: atom_id res chain seq x y z
N MET A 1 14.02 6.93 -20.41
CA MET A 1 14.74 7.07 -19.09
C MET A 1 16.22 7.17 -19.38
N GLU A 2 16.87 8.20 -18.86
CA GLU A 2 18.33 8.34 -18.89
C GLU A 2 19.00 7.22 -18.06
N LYS A 3 20.31 6.98 -18.30
CA LYS A 3 21.06 5.92 -17.58
C LYS A 3 20.98 6.08 -16.05
N ARG A 4 21.08 7.32 -15.56
CA ARG A 4 20.96 7.63 -14.11
C ARG A 4 19.58 7.29 -13.55
N GLU A 5 18.50 7.62 -14.27
CA GLU A 5 17.13 7.30 -13.85
C GLU A 5 16.88 5.78 -13.80
N LYS A 6 17.44 5.01 -14.75
CA LYS A 6 17.34 3.54 -14.73
C LYS A 6 18.04 2.95 -13.52
N ILE A 7 19.23 3.45 -13.18
CA ILE A 7 19.97 3.00 -11.98
C ILE A 7 19.16 3.31 -10.72
N LEU A 8 18.69 4.56 -10.59
CA LEU A 8 17.91 4.98 -9.42
C LEU A 8 16.62 4.17 -9.28
N HIS A 9 15.90 3.94 -10.39
CA HIS A 9 14.72 3.09 -10.43
C HIS A 9 15.04 1.67 -9.92
N SER A 10 16.12 1.06 -10.41
CA SER A 10 16.51 -0.29 -9.97
C SER A 10 16.91 -0.31 -8.50
N VAL A 11 17.69 0.66 -8.02
CA VAL A 11 18.11 0.76 -6.62
C VAL A 11 16.90 0.88 -5.69
N ILE A 12 15.95 1.77 -5.98
CA ILE A 12 14.76 1.94 -5.14
C ILE A 12 13.92 0.66 -5.13
N ASN A 13 13.74 0.00 -6.27
CA ASN A 13 12.99 -1.25 -6.33
C ASN A 13 13.67 -2.38 -5.53
N ILE A 14 14.99 -2.51 -5.59
CA ILE A 14 15.74 -3.46 -4.76
C ILE A 14 15.54 -3.14 -3.27
N ILE A 15 15.63 -1.87 -2.87
CA ILE A 15 15.40 -1.45 -1.48
C ILE A 15 13.97 -1.82 -1.03
N ILE A 16 12.95 -1.55 -1.86
CA ILE A 16 11.57 -1.92 -1.54
C ILE A 16 11.45 -3.43 -1.30
N VAL A 17 12.02 -4.26 -2.17
CA VAL A 17 12.00 -5.73 -2.02
C VAL A 17 12.65 -6.15 -0.71
N ILE A 18 13.85 -5.62 -0.41
CA ILE A 18 14.58 -5.94 0.82
C ILE A 18 13.76 -5.54 2.06
N LEU A 19 13.19 -4.34 2.08
CA LEU A 19 12.38 -3.87 3.22
C LEU A 19 11.10 -4.67 3.41
N VAL A 20 10.46 -5.12 2.31
CA VAL A 20 9.29 -5.99 2.39
C VAL A 20 9.68 -7.36 2.96
N VAL A 21 10.78 -7.94 2.53
CA VAL A 21 11.27 -9.24 3.05
C VAL A 21 11.61 -9.13 4.55
N ILE A 22 12.35 -8.09 4.95
CA ILE A 22 12.68 -7.85 6.36
C ILE A 22 11.40 -7.63 7.19
N GLY A 23 10.49 -6.76 6.72
CA GLY A 23 9.23 -6.48 7.40
C GLY A 23 8.36 -7.73 7.56
N LEU A 24 8.29 -8.56 6.51
CA LEU A 24 7.56 -9.83 6.55
C LEU A 24 8.20 -10.81 7.54
N TYR A 25 9.52 -10.99 7.48
CA TYR A 25 10.25 -11.85 8.42
C TYR A 25 9.99 -11.41 9.87
N MET A 26 10.11 -10.11 10.16
CA MET A 26 9.85 -9.58 11.50
C MET A 26 8.38 -9.78 11.92
N THR A 27 7.42 -9.62 11.01
CA THR A 27 6.01 -9.84 11.29
C THR A 27 5.70 -11.32 11.59
N MET A 28 6.37 -12.23 10.89
CA MET A 28 6.19 -13.68 11.07
C MET A 28 6.83 -14.22 12.36
N THR A 29 7.99 -13.70 12.73
CA THR A 29 8.80 -14.23 13.83
C THR A 29 8.54 -13.53 15.18
N TYR A 30 8.17 -12.26 15.13
CA TYR A 30 8.06 -11.44 16.32
C TYR A 30 6.74 -11.66 17.08
N ARG A 31 6.83 -11.81 18.42
CA ARG A 31 5.65 -11.80 19.30
C ARG A 31 5.30 -10.35 19.65
N SER A 32 4.12 -9.87 19.22
CA SER A 32 3.60 -8.59 19.67
C SER A 32 3.29 -8.63 21.17
N GLU A 33 3.77 -7.65 21.91
CA GLU A 33 3.46 -7.46 23.34
C GLU A 33 2.08 -6.80 23.54
N TYR A 34 1.48 -6.28 22.45
CA TYR A 34 0.21 -5.54 22.51
C TYR A 34 -0.94 -6.42 22.03
N MET A 35 -1.90 -6.67 22.91
CA MET A 35 -3.03 -7.59 22.68
C MET A 35 -4.07 -7.11 21.66
N GLU A 36 -4.15 -5.81 21.36
CA GLU A 36 -5.24 -5.24 20.57
C GLU A 36 -5.18 -5.56 19.07
N PHE A 37 -3.98 -5.72 18.51
CA PHE A 37 -3.79 -6.19 17.12
C PHE A 37 -2.77 -7.32 17.12
N GLN A 38 -3.25 -8.56 17.27
CA GLN A 38 -2.38 -9.73 17.26
C GLN A 38 -1.93 -10.09 15.82
N MET A 39 -1.16 -9.19 15.20
CA MET A 39 -0.51 -9.43 13.92
C MET A 39 0.72 -10.32 14.11
N ARG A 40 0.53 -11.62 14.09
CA ARG A 40 1.60 -12.58 14.35
C ARG A 40 1.49 -13.82 13.46
N GLY A 41 2.63 -14.24 12.93
CA GLY A 41 2.69 -15.44 12.10
C GLY A 41 1.81 -15.30 10.84
N THR A 42 1.30 -16.40 10.35
CA THR A 42 0.46 -16.47 9.13
C THR A 42 -0.84 -15.67 9.25
N VAL A 43 -1.34 -15.43 10.46
CA VAL A 43 -2.54 -14.62 10.70
C VAL A 43 -2.33 -13.16 10.27
N SER A 44 -1.09 -12.67 10.31
CA SER A 44 -0.77 -11.32 9.86
C SER A 44 -1.06 -11.10 8.37
N LEU A 45 -1.06 -12.16 7.56
CA LEU A 45 -1.38 -12.10 6.12
C LEU A 45 -2.83 -11.67 5.84
N ARG A 46 -3.73 -11.72 6.83
CA ARG A 46 -5.09 -11.21 6.69
C ARG A 46 -5.17 -9.71 6.55
N TYR A 47 -4.20 -8.98 7.14
CA TYR A 47 -4.27 -7.53 7.23
C TYR A 47 -3.90 -6.85 5.92
N TYR A 48 -4.67 -5.84 5.56
CA TYR A 48 -4.45 -5.03 4.37
C TYR A 48 -3.03 -4.44 4.31
N THR A 49 -2.50 -4.00 5.45
CA THR A 49 -1.13 -3.49 5.56
C THR A 49 -0.10 -4.49 5.04
N VAL A 50 -0.21 -5.75 5.43
CA VAL A 50 0.74 -6.79 5.00
C VAL A 50 0.55 -7.09 3.51
N GLN A 51 -0.70 -7.26 3.05
CA GLN A 51 -1.00 -7.57 1.66
C GLN A 51 -0.61 -6.44 0.70
N SER A 52 -0.87 -5.18 1.06
CA SER A 52 -0.50 -4.02 0.22
C SER A 52 1.02 -3.88 0.09
N ASN A 53 1.78 -4.13 1.16
CA ASN A 53 3.24 -4.09 1.13
C ASN A 53 3.84 -5.30 0.39
N LEU A 54 3.28 -6.50 0.54
CA LEU A 54 3.66 -7.66 -0.28
C LEU A 54 3.41 -7.39 -1.76
N PHE A 55 2.25 -6.83 -2.10
CA PHE A 55 1.95 -6.43 -3.48
C PHE A 55 2.98 -5.43 -4.01
N ALA A 56 3.38 -4.43 -3.21
CA ALA A 56 4.42 -3.48 -3.59
C ALA A 56 5.79 -4.18 -3.81
N GLY A 57 6.15 -5.13 -2.96
CA GLY A 57 7.37 -5.94 -3.12
C GLY A 57 7.38 -6.75 -4.41
N VAL A 58 6.27 -7.44 -4.72
CA VAL A 58 6.12 -8.21 -5.96
C VAL A 58 6.20 -7.28 -7.18
N VAL A 59 5.50 -6.14 -7.15
CA VAL A 59 5.54 -5.16 -8.26
C VAL A 59 6.94 -4.55 -8.40
N ALA A 60 7.64 -4.28 -7.30
CA ALA A 60 9.02 -3.81 -7.33
C ALA A 60 9.96 -4.84 -7.96
N LEU A 61 9.82 -6.12 -7.61
CA LEU A 61 10.58 -7.21 -8.20
C LEU A 61 10.29 -7.34 -9.71
N LEU A 62 9.03 -7.33 -10.11
CA LEU A 62 8.65 -7.34 -11.52
C LEU A 62 9.23 -6.16 -12.31
N ALA A 63 9.28 -4.97 -11.69
CA ALA A 63 9.79 -3.77 -12.34
C ALA A 63 11.30 -3.78 -12.60
N LEU A 64 12.07 -4.65 -11.94
CA LEU A 64 13.48 -4.86 -12.23
C LEU A 64 13.70 -5.53 -13.59
N PHE A 65 12.77 -6.41 -14.00
CA PHE A 65 12.88 -7.21 -15.24
C PHE A 65 12.00 -6.67 -16.37
N TYR A 66 10.83 -6.10 -16.03
CA TYR A 66 9.83 -5.68 -17.00
C TYR A 66 9.42 -4.22 -16.77
N GLN A 67 9.70 -3.35 -17.76
CA GLN A 67 9.35 -1.91 -17.70
C GLN A 67 8.23 -1.55 -18.67
N GLY A 68 7.35 -2.50 -18.97
CA GLY A 68 6.23 -2.32 -19.88
C GLY A 68 5.08 -1.50 -19.27
N LYS A 69 4.04 -1.24 -20.07
CA LYS A 69 2.86 -0.49 -19.67
C LYS A 69 2.12 -1.13 -18.48
N ALA A 70 2.03 -2.46 -18.46
CA ALA A 70 1.40 -3.21 -17.38
C ALA A 70 2.11 -2.93 -16.04
N THR A 71 3.44 -3.05 -16.02
CA THR A 71 4.25 -2.80 -14.82
C THR A 71 4.09 -1.37 -14.31
N LYS A 72 4.03 -0.38 -15.21
CA LYS A 72 3.79 1.02 -14.84
C LYS A 72 2.43 1.23 -14.18
N VAL A 73 1.38 0.54 -14.66
CA VAL A 73 0.05 0.56 -14.03
C VAL A 73 0.08 -0.15 -12.69
N LEU A 74 0.73 -1.31 -12.58
CA LEU A 74 0.91 -2.02 -11.32
C LEU A 74 1.66 -1.16 -10.29
N LYS A 75 2.63 -0.34 -10.72
CA LYS A 75 3.29 0.64 -9.86
C LYS A 75 2.32 1.68 -9.29
N LEU A 76 1.42 2.23 -10.10
CA LEU A 76 0.37 3.12 -9.58
C LEU A 76 -0.54 2.38 -8.60
N MET A 77 -0.96 1.15 -8.93
CA MET A 77 -1.83 0.34 -8.07
C MET A 77 -1.16 0.05 -6.71
N SER A 78 0.10 -0.37 -6.71
CA SER A 78 0.85 -0.68 -5.48
C SER A 78 1.15 0.57 -4.65
N ALA A 79 1.55 1.68 -5.29
CA ALA A 79 1.74 2.96 -4.62
C ALA A 79 0.44 3.50 -4.01
N THR A 80 -0.70 3.28 -4.67
CA THR A 80 -2.03 3.63 -4.14
C THR A 80 -2.38 2.78 -2.93
N ALA A 81 -2.18 1.46 -3.01
CA ALA A 81 -2.49 0.53 -1.93
C ALA A 81 -1.64 0.78 -0.68
N THR A 82 -0.33 0.96 -0.85
CA THR A 82 0.57 1.31 0.27
C THR A 82 0.35 2.73 0.76
N GLY A 83 0.02 3.67 -0.12
CA GLY A 83 -0.36 5.04 0.22
C GLY A 83 -1.61 5.10 1.08
N LEU A 84 -2.60 4.23 0.86
CA LEU A 84 -3.76 4.07 1.74
C LEU A 84 -3.34 3.60 3.13
N THR A 85 -2.47 2.58 3.22
CA THR A 85 -1.92 2.13 4.51
C THR A 85 -1.23 3.28 5.25
N PHE A 86 -0.36 4.04 4.56
CA PHE A 86 0.32 5.20 5.13
C PHE A 86 -0.66 6.26 5.63
N ALA A 87 -1.66 6.62 4.82
CA ALA A 87 -2.65 7.63 5.19
C ALA A 87 -3.50 7.21 6.40
N VAL A 88 -3.97 5.96 6.44
CA VAL A 88 -4.74 5.42 7.57
C VAL A 88 -3.90 5.44 8.85
N VAL A 89 -2.63 5.05 8.78
CA VAL A 89 -1.75 5.08 9.96
C VAL A 89 -1.46 6.51 10.39
N LEU A 90 -1.14 7.39 9.46
CA LEU A 90 -0.75 8.77 9.79
C LEU A 90 -1.92 9.58 10.38
N PHE A 91 -3.10 9.49 9.76
CA PHE A 91 -4.23 10.37 10.07
C PHE A 91 -5.27 9.75 11.00
N PHE A 92 -5.27 8.42 11.15
CA PHE A 92 -6.28 7.74 11.95
C PHE A 92 -5.66 6.89 13.08
N LEU A 93 -4.84 5.88 12.78
CA LEU A 93 -4.29 5.00 13.81
C LEU A 93 -3.24 5.66 14.68
N GLY A 94 -2.40 6.51 14.11
CA GLY A 94 -1.36 7.23 14.85
C GLY A 94 -1.93 8.16 15.92
N PRO A 95 -2.94 9.01 15.63
CA PRO A 95 -3.63 9.79 16.64
C PRO A 95 -4.32 8.96 17.71
N LEU A 96 -4.92 7.80 17.36
CA LEU A 96 -5.65 6.95 18.30
C LEU A 96 -4.74 6.15 19.23
N TYR A 97 -3.66 5.57 18.69
CA TYR A 97 -2.81 4.61 19.42
C TYR A 97 -1.41 5.13 19.71
N GLY A 98 -1.08 6.34 19.24
CA GLY A 98 0.25 6.96 19.32
C GLY A 98 1.14 6.60 18.13
N HIS A 99 1.62 7.65 17.42
CA HIS A 99 2.48 7.50 16.23
C HIS A 99 3.73 6.64 16.51
N TRP A 100 4.35 6.82 17.69
CA TRP A 100 5.52 6.04 18.07
C TRP A 100 5.27 4.53 18.08
N ARG A 101 4.08 4.09 18.54
CA ARG A 101 3.68 2.68 18.52
C ARG A 101 3.48 2.17 17.08
N MET A 102 2.87 3.00 16.23
CA MET A 102 2.58 2.66 14.85
C MET A 102 3.81 2.56 13.95
N TYR A 103 4.98 3.05 14.40
CA TYR A 103 6.23 3.02 13.64
C TYR A 103 7.34 2.18 14.31
N LYS A 104 6.99 1.31 15.26
CA LYS A 104 7.97 0.38 15.85
C LYS A 104 8.15 -0.88 15.02
N ARG A 105 9.40 -1.38 14.94
CA ARG A 105 9.76 -2.71 14.39
C ARG A 105 9.27 -2.93 12.96
N ALA A 106 8.56 -4.05 12.68
CA ALA A 106 7.99 -4.35 11.36
C ALA A 106 7.07 -3.24 10.84
N ASN A 107 6.37 -2.56 11.75
CA ASN A 107 5.47 -1.46 11.40
C ASN A 107 6.22 -0.26 10.79
N LEU A 108 7.49 -0.02 11.16
CA LEU A 108 8.30 1.02 10.51
C LEU A 108 8.43 0.77 9.01
N PHE A 109 8.62 -0.47 8.62
CA PHE A 109 8.72 -0.83 7.21
C PHE A 109 7.38 -0.72 6.49
N PHE A 110 6.32 -1.30 7.07
CA PHE A 110 5.03 -1.44 6.43
C PHE A 110 4.12 -0.21 6.53
N HIS A 111 4.31 0.63 7.54
CA HIS A 111 3.52 1.85 7.72
C HIS A 111 4.20 3.11 7.19
N LEU A 112 5.53 3.10 7.00
CA LEU A 112 6.30 4.28 6.61
C LEU A 112 7.22 4.02 5.42
N SER A 113 8.25 3.18 5.59
CA SER A 113 9.37 3.10 4.64
C SER A 113 8.94 2.60 3.27
N VAL A 114 8.28 1.44 3.18
CA VAL A 114 7.82 0.86 1.91
C VAL A 114 6.75 1.73 1.25
N PRO A 115 5.70 2.23 1.96
CA PRO A 115 4.74 3.16 1.39
C PRO A 115 5.38 4.42 0.80
N LEU A 116 6.27 5.09 1.54
CA LEU A 116 6.92 6.31 1.04
C LEU A 116 7.78 6.02 -0.17
N LEU A 117 8.61 4.98 -0.13
CA LEU A 117 9.46 4.61 -1.28
C LEU A 117 8.64 4.25 -2.51
N SER A 118 7.53 3.52 -2.34
CA SER A 118 6.64 3.16 -3.45
C SER A 118 5.97 4.39 -4.08
N MET A 119 5.52 5.35 -3.25
CA MET A 119 4.94 6.60 -3.74
C MET A 119 5.99 7.49 -4.42
N ILE A 120 7.18 7.64 -3.83
CA ILE A 120 8.28 8.44 -4.37
C ILE A 120 8.75 7.86 -5.71
N GLU A 121 9.00 6.55 -5.76
CA GLU A 121 9.40 5.86 -6.99
C GLU A 121 8.36 6.06 -8.09
N PHE A 122 7.07 5.87 -7.78
CA PHE A 122 6.00 6.08 -8.73
C PHE A 122 5.98 7.53 -9.24
N VAL A 123 6.01 8.51 -8.33
CA VAL A 123 5.90 9.93 -8.68
C VAL A 123 7.10 10.41 -9.49
N LEU A 124 8.31 9.99 -9.09
CA LEU A 124 9.53 10.50 -9.67
C LEU A 124 10.03 9.71 -10.88
N LEU A 125 9.84 8.40 -10.92
CA LEU A 125 10.56 7.53 -11.87
C LEU A 125 9.64 6.76 -12.82
N THR A 126 8.32 6.72 -12.57
CA THR A 126 7.38 5.96 -13.38
C THR A 126 6.59 6.88 -14.32
N ASP A 127 6.64 6.65 -15.62
CA ASP A 127 5.83 7.39 -16.59
C ASP A 127 4.59 6.57 -16.98
N VAL A 128 3.44 6.91 -16.39
CA VAL A 128 2.16 6.19 -16.58
C VAL A 128 1.30 6.89 -17.64
N PRO A 129 0.61 6.13 -18.52
CA PRO A 129 -0.38 6.73 -19.42
C PRO A 129 -1.49 7.44 -18.63
N ARG A 130 -1.78 8.70 -18.98
CA ARG A 130 -2.72 9.61 -18.27
C ARG A 130 -4.19 9.30 -18.47
N LYS A 131 -4.58 8.01 -18.55
CA LYS A 131 -5.96 7.60 -18.78
C LYS A 131 -6.69 7.44 -17.45
N TRP A 132 -7.90 7.97 -17.35
CA TRP A 132 -8.77 7.87 -16.18
C TRP A 132 -8.94 6.44 -15.66
N LYS A 133 -9.12 5.50 -16.58
CA LYS A 133 -9.26 4.07 -16.25
C LYS A 133 -8.15 3.51 -15.36
N TRP A 134 -6.92 4.02 -15.44
CA TRP A 134 -5.81 3.54 -14.62
C TRP A 134 -5.92 4.00 -13.17
N LYS A 135 -6.52 5.18 -12.94
CA LYS A 135 -6.81 5.67 -11.58
C LYS A 135 -7.90 4.84 -10.94
N VAL A 136 -8.98 4.53 -11.68
CA VAL A 136 -10.04 3.63 -11.20
C VAL A 136 -9.49 2.24 -10.91
N LEU A 137 -8.69 1.69 -11.82
CA LEU A 137 -8.06 0.37 -11.64
C LEU A 137 -7.15 0.32 -10.41
N SER A 138 -6.57 1.46 -10.01
CA SER A 138 -5.69 1.52 -8.84
C SER A 138 -6.42 1.39 -7.49
N ALA A 139 -7.74 1.59 -7.45
CA ALA A 139 -8.56 1.31 -6.27
C ALA A 139 -9.03 -0.16 -6.20
N VAL A 140 -8.87 -0.93 -7.28
CA VAL A 140 -9.31 -2.33 -7.34
C VAL A 140 -8.67 -3.23 -6.28
N PRO A 141 -7.37 -3.15 -5.96
CA PRO A 141 -6.80 -3.96 -4.88
C PRO A 141 -7.51 -3.74 -3.54
N THR A 142 -7.84 -2.49 -3.21
CA THR A 142 -8.58 -2.14 -1.99
C THR A 142 -10.01 -2.69 -2.02
N LEU A 143 -10.69 -2.56 -3.16
CA LEU A 143 -12.04 -3.10 -3.36
C LEU A 143 -12.06 -4.63 -3.22
N VAL A 144 -11.16 -5.33 -3.90
CA VAL A 144 -11.05 -6.79 -3.83
C VAL A 144 -10.76 -7.25 -2.42
N TYR A 145 -9.82 -6.60 -1.73
CA TYR A 145 -9.54 -6.91 -0.34
C TYR A 145 -10.78 -6.80 0.55
N GLY A 146 -11.51 -5.71 0.45
CA GLY A 146 -12.71 -5.51 1.26
C GLY A 146 -13.85 -6.46 0.91
N LEU A 147 -14.02 -6.82 -0.37
CA LEU A 147 -14.98 -7.86 -0.76
C LEU A 147 -14.61 -9.22 -0.14
N VAL A 148 -13.32 -9.61 -0.20
CA VAL A 148 -12.84 -10.85 0.44
C VAL A 148 -13.05 -10.80 1.95
N TYR A 149 -12.79 -9.66 2.59
CA TYR A 149 -13.03 -9.46 4.02
C TYR A 149 -14.50 -9.65 4.38
N VAL A 150 -15.41 -8.99 3.66
CA VAL A 150 -16.86 -9.11 3.88
C VAL A 150 -17.35 -10.54 3.60
N LEU A 151 -16.93 -11.15 2.48
CA LEU A 151 -17.28 -12.52 2.15
C LEU A 151 -16.80 -13.52 3.21
N ASN A 152 -15.59 -13.34 3.74
CA ASN A 152 -15.09 -14.19 4.83
C ASN A 152 -15.99 -14.09 6.06
N ILE A 153 -16.48 -12.91 6.43
CA ILE A 153 -17.41 -12.76 7.57
C ILE A 153 -18.78 -13.39 7.25
N LEU A 154 -19.29 -13.25 6.04
CA LEU A 154 -20.58 -13.81 5.64
C LEU A 154 -20.57 -15.34 5.63
N ILE A 155 -19.45 -15.94 5.21
CA ILE A 155 -19.32 -17.41 5.12
C ILE A 155 -18.98 -18.04 6.47
N ASN A 156 -18.04 -17.45 7.22
CA ASN A 156 -17.46 -18.05 8.44
C ASN A 156 -18.00 -17.41 9.74
N GLY A 157 -18.89 -16.42 9.62
CA GLY A 157 -19.36 -15.64 10.77
C GLY A 157 -18.29 -14.67 11.30
N ILE A 158 -18.67 -13.87 12.30
CA ILE A 158 -17.75 -12.91 12.96
C ILE A 158 -16.67 -13.63 13.74
N GLY A 159 -16.98 -14.80 14.34
CA GLY A 159 -16.09 -15.54 15.24
C GLY A 159 -16.07 -14.93 16.66
N GLU A 160 -15.69 -15.73 17.64
CA GLU A 160 -15.76 -15.31 19.06
C GLU A 160 -14.41 -14.87 19.63
N ARG A 161 -13.31 -15.46 19.17
CA ARG A 161 -11.96 -15.23 19.71
C ARG A 161 -10.88 -15.33 18.64
N TYR A 162 -9.77 -14.58 18.85
CA TYR A 162 -8.54 -14.76 18.09
C TYR A 162 -8.01 -16.21 18.22
N PRO A 163 -7.52 -16.84 17.14
CA PRO A 163 -7.30 -16.31 15.78
C PRO A 163 -8.52 -16.35 14.85
N ASN A 164 -9.67 -16.87 15.32
CA ASN A 164 -10.88 -17.10 14.52
C ASN A 164 -11.81 -15.88 14.42
N TYR A 165 -11.37 -14.73 14.91
CA TYR A 165 -12.14 -13.49 14.82
C TYR A 165 -12.00 -12.90 13.41
N ASN A 166 -13.10 -12.88 12.65
CA ASN A 166 -13.10 -12.49 11.24
C ASN A 166 -13.32 -10.99 11.03
N ASP A 167 -14.01 -10.31 11.97
CA ASP A 167 -14.15 -8.84 11.96
C ASP A 167 -12.97 -8.16 12.68
N PHE A 168 -11.74 -8.49 12.31
CA PHE A 168 -10.51 -8.02 12.98
C PHE A 168 -10.23 -6.52 12.82
N TYR A 169 -10.99 -5.78 12.00
CA TYR A 169 -11.02 -4.31 11.95
C TYR A 169 -12.16 -3.70 12.76
N LEU A 170 -13.03 -4.52 13.36
CA LEU A 170 -14.19 -4.09 14.14
C LEU A 170 -15.16 -3.21 13.35
N PHE A 171 -15.26 -3.41 12.04
CA PHE A 171 -16.16 -2.61 11.18
C PHE A 171 -17.62 -2.85 11.52
N LEU A 172 -17.97 -4.08 11.97
CA LEU A 172 -19.34 -4.43 12.34
C LEU A 172 -19.75 -3.97 13.74
N ARG A 173 -18.86 -3.31 14.50
CA ARG A 173 -19.18 -2.80 15.84
C ARG A 173 -20.43 -1.92 15.87
N TRP A 174 -20.69 -1.21 14.76
CA TRP A 174 -21.86 -0.33 14.61
C TRP A 174 -22.88 -0.87 13.59
N GLY A 175 -22.83 -2.16 13.29
CA GLY A 175 -23.73 -2.85 12.36
C GLY A 175 -23.32 -2.72 10.89
N TRP A 176 -23.99 -3.52 10.05
CA TRP A 176 -23.67 -3.66 8.62
C TRP A 176 -23.77 -2.35 7.83
N GLY A 177 -24.78 -1.51 8.12
CA GLY A 177 -24.96 -0.24 7.40
C GLY A 177 -23.73 0.67 7.55
N VAL A 178 -23.23 0.83 8.78
CA VAL A 178 -22.04 1.65 9.06
C VAL A 178 -20.79 0.98 8.48
N ALA A 179 -20.65 -0.33 8.60
CA ALA A 179 -19.52 -1.07 8.04
C ALA A 179 -19.39 -0.87 6.52
N LEU A 180 -20.50 -0.95 5.78
CA LEU A 180 -20.53 -0.72 4.34
C LEU A 180 -20.17 0.72 3.98
N LEU A 181 -20.64 1.70 4.75
CA LEU A 181 -20.25 3.12 4.56
C LEU A 181 -18.75 3.35 4.79
N ILE A 182 -18.20 2.77 5.87
CA ILE A 182 -16.75 2.83 6.13
C ILE A 182 -15.98 2.21 4.97
N PHE A 183 -16.40 1.03 4.51
CA PHE A 183 -15.75 0.35 3.40
C PHE A 183 -15.81 1.17 2.09
N ALA A 184 -16.98 1.72 1.74
CA ALA A 184 -17.13 2.60 0.59
C ALA A 184 -16.21 3.84 0.72
N GLY A 185 -16.14 4.44 1.91
CA GLY A 185 -15.25 5.56 2.21
C GLY A 185 -13.77 5.21 1.98
N ILE A 186 -13.32 4.04 2.44
CA ILE A 186 -11.95 3.55 2.25
C ILE A 186 -11.62 3.38 0.75
N VAL A 187 -12.54 2.83 -0.05
CA VAL A 187 -12.37 2.70 -1.50
C VAL A 187 -12.29 4.06 -2.18
N LEU A 188 -13.14 5.02 -1.78
CA LEU A 188 -13.10 6.40 -2.28
C LEU A 188 -11.79 7.11 -1.93
N ILE A 189 -11.28 6.95 -0.71
CA ILE A 189 -9.98 7.49 -0.28
C ILE A 189 -8.86 6.87 -1.13
N SER A 190 -8.89 5.56 -1.35
CA SER A 190 -7.92 4.87 -2.22
C SER A 190 -7.92 5.46 -3.64
N PHE A 191 -9.11 5.68 -4.22
CA PHE A 191 -9.24 6.35 -5.51
C PHE A 191 -8.71 7.80 -5.47
N GLY A 192 -8.98 8.56 -4.41
CA GLY A 192 -8.45 9.90 -4.19
C GLY A 192 -6.92 9.93 -4.17
N ILE A 193 -6.29 8.95 -3.49
CA ILE A 193 -4.83 8.78 -3.47
C ILE A 193 -4.30 8.50 -4.88
N ALA A 194 -4.95 7.62 -5.66
CA ALA A 194 -4.55 7.37 -7.05
C ALA A 194 -4.62 8.64 -7.91
N CYS A 195 -5.65 9.47 -7.73
CA CYS A 195 -5.79 10.75 -8.41
C CYS A 195 -4.67 11.73 -8.02
N LEU A 196 -4.37 11.83 -6.72
CA LEU A 196 -3.31 12.69 -6.19
C LEU A 196 -1.94 12.29 -6.74
N LEU A 197 -1.57 11.01 -6.60
CA LEU A 197 -0.30 10.48 -7.10
C LEU A 197 -0.15 10.68 -8.61
N SER A 198 -1.19 10.38 -9.38
CA SER A 198 -1.18 10.62 -10.84
C SER A 198 -1.06 12.10 -11.20
N GLY A 199 -1.69 12.98 -10.41
CA GLY A 199 -1.60 14.44 -10.59
C GLY A 199 -0.18 14.94 -10.35
N ILE A 200 0.44 14.54 -9.25
CA ILE A 200 1.82 14.91 -8.90
C ILE A 200 2.79 14.36 -9.96
N ASN A 201 2.67 13.07 -10.31
CA ASN A 201 3.49 12.44 -11.35
C ASN A 201 3.41 13.20 -12.68
N THR A 202 2.22 13.67 -13.06
CA THR A 202 2.04 14.48 -14.27
C THR A 202 2.76 15.82 -14.21
N LYS A 203 2.72 16.50 -13.05
CA LYS A 203 3.42 17.77 -12.83
C LYS A 203 4.94 17.59 -12.90
N VAL A 204 5.45 16.59 -12.20
CA VAL A 204 6.88 16.23 -12.19
C VAL A 204 7.37 15.89 -13.60
N GLY A 205 6.63 15.05 -14.34
CA GLY A 205 6.97 14.71 -15.72
C GLY A 205 7.00 15.90 -16.69
N LYS A 206 6.15 16.93 -16.45
CA LYS A 206 6.21 18.19 -17.23
C LYS A 206 7.45 19.03 -16.90
N LEU A 207 7.84 19.09 -15.63
CA LEU A 207 9.03 19.83 -15.19
C LEU A 207 10.31 19.24 -15.78
N ARG A 208 10.46 17.92 -15.75
CA ARG A 208 11.61 17.21 -16.34
C ARG A 208 11.78 17.46 -17.84
N ARG A 209 10.68 17.60 -18.58
CA ARG A 209 10.74 17.87 -20.03
C ARG A 209 11.09 19.31 -20.37
N LYS A 210 11.02 20.24 -19.40
CA LYS A 210 11.35 21.65 -19.57
C LYS A 210 12.81 22.00 -19.25
N GLU A 211 13.51 21.12 -18.54
CA GLU A 211 14.95 21.32 -18.31
C GLU A 211 15.70 21.10 -19.63
N PRO A 212 16.40 22.13 -20.15
CA PRO A 212 17.23 21.95 -21.33
C PRO A 212 18.35 20.97 -21.01
N CYS A 213 18.67 20.08 -21.96
CA CYS A 213 19.85 19.24 -21.89
C CYS A 213 21.05 20.13 -21.56
N PRO A 214 21.85 19.86 -20.50
CA PRO A 214 23.09 20.60 -20.32
C PRO A 214 23.93 20.38 -21.57
N SER A 215 24.23 21.47 -22.28
CA SER A 215 25.15 21.48 -23.40
C SER A 215 26.47 20.83 -22.95
N GLN A 216 26.81 19.74 -23.60
CA GLN A 216 28.11 19.12 -23.49
C GLN A 216 29.21 20.03 -24.01
#